data_68dd159c2fdb26f63569a9e44ed2577d
#
_entry.id   68dd159c2fdb26f63569a9e44ed2577d
#
_cell.length_a   1.000
_cell.length_b   1.000
_cell.length_c   1.000
_cell.angle_alpha   90.00
_cell.angle_beta   90.00
_cell.angle_gamma   90.00
#
_symmetry.space_group_name_H-M   'P 1'
#
loop_
_entity.id
_entity.type
_entity.pdbx_description
1 polymer ?
#
loop_
_entity_poly.entity_id
_entity_poly.type
_entity_poly.pdbx_seq_one_letter_code
_entity_poly.pdbx_strand_id
1 'polypeptide(L)'
;LKVSIIDLGFNSAKLVNYYVNRNNNSFKAYEQEGAKVRLGQGLHHSGMLGREPIQRTIHTLKLFRDIINFQCIKSVLSIATSAVREANNKNDFLHEVLQNTGFRFRVLSGKEEALYSYLGALQSTCIPTALFFDLGGGSLELVYTENFKIKKLISLPLGALRMSQTYSDAGGRLSKKNYSRMEEHIINALPDRKGLDISPDTTLVGVGGTLRAMARYDQQRKTYPLDKIHNYRIDFDHIRSINSTFRKMTSYEIAKIDAVGSNRAETITAGSGIMKVLMQKLEFEYILVSAQGLREGVLSAFLQCSKDYYSQNINQNQIQSHVKHCCKPEKIPEYTYALVKPLYSLGLMKEREYEILAHAIKQVSGMPPTTNLHNLFYMIIDEDNPHLSHREQLILALSIIRTKKAKTANWLFARYNSIMQPQNRRSIEKIAACLSLSEIVERIKSKVRFAKCSQKEIVLTFIRAKNNAFPLTLIESALKNFKEAFDIPVTYSVSHTPSRVLAKQQIVDE
;
A
#
# COMPACT_ATOMS: atom_id res chain seq x y z
N LEU A 1 3.01 18.96 -11.22
CA LEU A 1 1.70 18.96 -11.87
C LEU A 1 0.62 18.62 -10.86
N LYS A 2 -0.58 19.29 -10.95
CA LYS A 2 -1.78 18.87 -10.22
C LYS A 2 -2.70 18.09 -11.15
N VAL A 3 -3.26 16.99 -10.66
CA VAL A 3 -4.21 16.14 -11.39
C VAL A 3 -5.39 15.83 -10.48
N SER A 4 -6.60 15.94 -10.98
CA SER A 4 -7.83 15.51 -10.29
C SER A 4 -8.33 14.20 -10.88
N ILE A 5 -8.77 13.28 -10.04
CA ILE A 5 -9.52 12.09 -10.46
C ILE A 5 -10.90 12.14 -9.88
N ILE A 6 -11.91 12.00 -10.74
CA ILE A 6 -13.31 11.83 -10.36
C ILE A 6 -13.68 10.36 -10.60
N ASP A 7 -14.02 9.66 -9.54
CA ASP A 7 -14.43 8.26 -9.54
C ASP A 7 -15.93 8.19 -9.22
N LEU A 8 -16.74 7.83 -10.22
CA LEU A 8 -18.17 7.67 -10.10
C LEU A 8 -18.54 6.19 -9.99
N GLY A 9 -18.67 5.74 -8.75
CA GLY A 9 -19.00 4.36 -8.43
C GLY A 9 -20.50 4.12 -8.27
N PHE A 10 -20.85 2.88 -7.89
CA PHE A 10 -22.23 2.45 -7.67
C PHE A 10 -22.92 3.17 -6.50
N ASN A 11 -22.17 3.42 -5.42
CA ASN A 11 -22.69 4.02 -4.19
C ASN A 11 -22.27 5.47 -3.98
N SER A 12 -21.08 5.85 -4.41
CA SER A 12 -20.47 7.14 -4.11
C SER A 12 -19.75 7.75 -5.30
N ALA A 13 -19.75 9.08 -5.37
CA ALA A 13 -18.84 9.86 -6.20
C ALA A 13 -17.69 10.36 -5.33
N LYS A 14 -16.46 10.34 -5.85
CA LYS A 14 -15.25 10.78 -5.16
C LYS A 14 -14.41 11.64 -6.06
N LEU A 15 -13.86 12.70 -5.49
CA LEU A 15 -12.83 13.55 -6.07
C LEU A 15 -11.55 13.35 -5.27
N VAL A 16 -10.43 13.12 -5.92
CA VAL A 16 -9.10 13.15 -5.27
C VAL A 16 -8.17 14.00 -6.10
N ASN A 17 -7.51 14.94 -5.44
CA ASN A 17 -6.53 15.82 -6.03
C ASN A 17 -5.12 15.36 -5.64
N TYR A 18 -4.25 15.24 -6.66
CA TYR A 18 -2.88 14.72 -6.51
C TYR A 18 -1.84 15.76 -6.93
N TYR A 19 -0.78 15.86 -6.14
CA TYR A 19 0.51 16.36 -6.63
C TYR A 19 1.22 15.25 -7.37
N VAL A 20 1.70 15.56 -8.57
CA VAL A 20 2.36 14.59 -9.45
C VAL A 20 3.74 15.09 -9.84
N ASN A 21 4.75 14.23 -9.69
CA ASN A 21 6.09 14.43 -10.20
C ASN A 21 6.31 13.50 -11.40
N ARG A 22 6.35 14.09 -12.62
CA ARG A 22 6.53 13.34 -13.86
C ARG A 22 7.93 12.75 -14.04
N ASN A 23 8.95 13.30 -13.37
CA ASN A 23 10.32 12.85 -13.56
C ASN A 23 10.53 11.43 -12.99
N ASN A 24 9.81 11.11 -11.92
CA ASN A 24 9.89 9.81 -11.25
C ASN A 24 8.53 9.11 -11.14
N ASN A 25 7.51 9.59 -11.86
CA ASN A 25 6.14 9.06 -11.84
C ASN A 25 5.55 8.87 -10.43
N SER A 26 6.03 9.66 -9.46
CA SER A 26 5.47 9.63 -8.11
C SER A 26 4.31 10.61 -7.98
N PHE A 27 3.39 10.29 -7.10
CA PHE A 27 2.26 11.15 -6.79
C PHE A 27 1.86 11.04 -5.31
N LYS A 28 1.21 12.09 -4.81
CA LYS A 28 0.69 12.14 -3.45
C LYS A 28 -0.68 12.81 -3.47
N ALA A 29 -1.68 12.13 -2.93
CA ALA A 29 -2.98 12.75 -2.68
C ALA A 29 -2.83 13.84 -1.61
N TYR A 30 -3.42 15.01 -1.84
CA TYR A 30 -3.40 16.11 -0.88
C TYR A 30 -4.79 16.59 -0.48
N GLU A 31 -5.83 16.19 -1.23
CA GLU A 31 -7.21 16.51 -0.93
C GLU A 31 -8.12 15.42 -1.44
N GLN A 32 -9.10 15.04 -0.65
CA GLN A 32 -10.09 14.05 -1.04
C GLN A 32 -11.48 14.49 -0.57
N GLU A 33 -12.42 14.51 -1.52
CA GLU A 33 -13.83 14.76 -1.28
C GLU A 33 -14.68 13.57 -1.73
N GLY A 34 -15.85 13.38 -1.11
CA GLY A 34 -16.72 12.28 -1.49
C GLY A 34 -18.14 12.45 -0.99
N ALA A 35 -19.10 12.02 -1.83
CA ALA A 35 -20.52 12.03 -1.49
C ALA A 35 -21.17 10.69 -1.80
N LYS A 36 -22.14 10.28 -0.97
CA LYS A 36 -22.98 9.11 -1.15
C LYS A 36 -24.12 9.47 -2.12
N VAL A 37 -23.90 9.23 -3.41
CA VAL A 37 -24.86 9.55 -4.48
C VAL A 37 -25.85 8.43 -4.74
N ARG A 38 -25.51 7.17 -4.37
CA ARG A 38 -26.32 5.96 -4.58
C ARG A 38 -26.80 5.80 -6.02
N LEU A 39 -25.92 6.07 -6.98
CA LEU A 39 -26.28 6.09 -8.39
C LEU A 39 -26.88 4.76 -8.87
N GLY A 40 -26.39 3.64 -8.35
CA GLY A 40 -26.88 2.29 -8.66
C GLY A 40 -28.13 1.86 -7.87
N GLN A 41 -28.78 2.76 -7.12
CA GLN A 41 -29.97 2.43 -6.35
C GLN A 41 -31.11 1.99 -7.28
N GLY A 42 -31.67 0.80 -7.06
CA GLY A 42 -32.76 0.25 -7.86
C GLY A 42 -32.39 -0.23 -9.27
N LEU A 43 -31.14 -0.06 -9.70
CA LEU A 43 -30.67 -0.40 -11.05
C LEU A 43 -30.93 -1.87 -11.42
N HIS A 44 -30.70 -2.80 -10.49
CA HIS A 44 -30.87 -4.24 -10.74
C HIS A 44 -32.32 -4.68 -10.96
N HIS A 45 -33.31 -3.86 -10.55
CA HIS A 45 -34.72 -4.12 -10.81
C HIS A 45 -35.22 -3.44 -12.09
N SER A 46 -34.82 -2.19 -12.32
CA SER A 46 -35.32 -1.36 -13.42
C SER A 46 -34.45 -1.43 -14.67
N GLY A 47 -33.17 -1.79 -14.55
CA GLY A 47 -32.15 -1.65 -15.60
C GLY A 47 -31.81 -0.20 -15.90
N MET A 48 -32.32 0.79 -15.15
CA MET A 48 -32.15 2.22 -15.40
C MET A 48 -31.68 2.97 -14.16
N LEU A 49 -30.88 4.00 -14.36
CA LEU A 49 -30.53 4.97 -13.30
C LEU A 49 -31.76 5.80 -12.97
N GLY A 50 -32.12 5.88 -11.71
CA GLY A 50 -33.26 6.64 -11.24
C GLY A 50 -33.03 8.16 -11.30
N ARG A 51 -34.11 8.94 -11.47
CA ARG A 51 -34.02 10.40 -11.62
C ARG A 51 -33.41 11.09 -10.40
N GLU A 52 -33.79 10.70 -9.20
CA GLU A 52 -33.26 11.30 -7.97
C GLU A 52 -31.78 11.00 -7.75
N PRO A 53 -31.26 9.75 -7.90
CA PRO A 53 -29.81 9.47 -7.92
C PRO A 53 -29.02 10.26 -8.98
N ILE A 54 -29.58 10.45 -10.18
CA ILE A 54 -28.97 11.29 -11.23
C ILE A 54 -28.82 12.72 -10.75
N GLN A 55 -29.88 13.32 -10.20
CA GLN A 55 -29.82 14.71 -9.71
C GLN A 55 -28.84 14.90 -8.57
N ARG A 56 -28.80 13.97 -7.60
CA ARG A 56 -27.79 13.99 -6.52
C ARG A 56 -26.38 13.91 -7.08
N THR A 57 -26.17 13.08 -8.09
CA THR A 57 -24.86 12.94 -8.73
C THR A 57 -24.45 14.22 -9.43
N ILE A 58 -25.32 14.82 -10.23
CA ILE A 58 -25.05 16.10 -10.94
C ILE A 58 -24.74 17.21 -9.95
N HIS A 59 -25.52 17.34 -8.87
CA HIS A 59 -25.27 18.30 -7.81
C HIS A 59 -23.85 18.11 -7.20
N THR A 60 -23.48 16.89 -6.85
CA THR A 60 -22.17 16.55 -6.32
C THR A 60 -21.04 16.89 -7.31
N LEU A 61 -21.23 16.57 -8.60
CA LEU A 61 -20.24 16.85 -9.62
C LEU A 61 -20.07 18.36 -9.88
N LYS A 62 -21.13 19.17 -9.71
CA LYS A 62 -21.01 20.65 -9.74
C LYS A 62 -20.11 21.14 -8.60
N LEU A 63 -20.26 20.62 -7.39
CA LEU A 63 -19.37 20.95 -6.26
C LEU A 63 -17.92 20.55 -6.57
N PHE A 64 -17.69 19.36 -7.14
CA PHE A 64 -16.35 18.92 -7.54
C PHE A 64 -15.73 19.84 -8.60
N ARG A 65 -16.52 20.28 -9.58
CA ARG A 65 -16.08 21.27 -10.57
C ARG A 65 -15.63 22.57 -9.91
N ASP A 66 -16.39 23.07 -8.94
CA ASP A 66 -16.10 24.32 -8.25
C ASP A 66 -14.78 24.20 -7.44
N ILE A 67 -14.54 23.07 -6.77
CA ILE A 67 -13.26 22.77 -6.09
C ILE A 67 -12.10 22.75 -7.09
N ILE A 68 -12.25 22.04 -8.22
CA ILE A 68 -11.23 21.93 -9.27
C ILE A 68 -10.88 23.30 -9.84
N ASN A 69 -11.89 24.12 -10.13
CA ASN A 69 -11.72 25.47 -10.64
C ASN A 69 -11.02 26.38 -9.63
N PHE A 70 -11.43 26.34 -8.35
CA PHE A 70 -10.82 27.11 -7.28
C PHE A 70 -9.33 26.78 -7.13
N GLN A 71 -8.96 25.51 -7.30
CA GLN A 71 -7.57 25.05 -7.23
C GLN A 71 -6.78 25.22 -8.53
N CYS A 72 -7.40 25.75 -9.58
CA CYS A 72 -6.80 25.92 -10.91
C CYS A 72 -6.23 24.64 -11.50
N ILE A 73 -6.90 23.48 -11.29
CA ILE A 73 -6.44 22.19 -11.81
C ILE A 73 -6.93 22.00 -13.26
N LYS A 74 -5.98 21.81 -14.17
CA LYS A 74 -6.29 21.68 -15.62
C LYS A 74 -6.45 20.22 -16.07
N SER A 75 -5.81 19.28 -15.38
CA SER A 75 -5.85 17.86 -15.76
C SER A 75 -6.87 17.13 -14.89
N VAL A 76 -7.99 16.72 -15.49
CA VAL A 76 -9.09 16.02 -14.82
C VAL A 76 -9.32 14.69 -15.53
N LEU A 77 -9.28 13.59 -14.77
CA LEU A 77 -9.59 12.24 -15.21
C LEU A 77 -10.91 11.81 -14.58
N SER A 78 -11.95 11.67 -15.39
CA SER A 78 -13.29 11.30 -14.92
C SER A 78 -13.60 9.87 -15.36
N ILE A 79 -13.81 8.98 -14.41
CA ILE A 79 -14.13 7.57 -14.63
C ILE A 79 -15.47 7.20 -14.00
N ALA A 80 -16.20 6.31 -14.67
CA ALA A 80 -17.44 5.74 -14.16
C ALA A 80 -17.37 4.21 -14.27
N THR A 81 -17.96 3.51 -13.30
CA THR A 81 -17.87 2.06 -13.18
C THR A 81 -19.25 1.38 -13.26
N SER A 82 -19.48 0.31 -12.50
CA SER A 82 -20.60 -0.63 -12.65
C SER A 82 -21.97 0.00 -12.78
N ALA A 83 -22.32 1.06 -12.03
CA ALA A 83 -23.65 1.66 -12.12
C ALA A 83 -23.94 2.25 -13.52
N VAL A 84 -22.99 3.01 -14.05
CA VAL A 84 -23.13 3.62 -15.40
C VAL A 84 -22.96 2.57 -16.49
N ARG A 85 -22.02 1.63 -16.30
CA ARG A 85 -21.76 0.56 -17.25
C ARG A 85 -23.00 -0.29 -17.56
N GLU A 86 -23.77 -0.62 -16.52
CA GLU A 86 -24.91 -1.54 -16.59
C GLU A 86 -26.24 -0.84 -16.96
N ALA A 87 -26.32 0.47 -16.87
CA ALA A 87 -27.54 1.21 -17.08
C ALA A 87 -27.95 1.29 -18.55
N ASN A 88 -29.22 1.01 -18.86
CA ASN A 88 -29.78 1.16 -20.21
C ASN A 88 -29.83 2.63 -20.64
N ASN A 89 -30.05 3.57 -19.70
CA ASN A 89 -30.08 5.03 -19.94
C ASN A 89 -28.73 5.72 -19.72
N LYS A 90 -27.61 4.99 -19.83
CA LYS A 90 -26.26 5.54 -19.59
C LYS A 90 -25.90 6.70 -20.49
N ASN A 91 -26.33 6.65 -21.77
CA ASN A 91 -25.98 7.71 -22.73
C ASN A 91 -26.68 9.02 -22.39
N ASP A 92 -27.95 8.97 -22.02
CA ASP A 92 -28.73 10.15 -21.58
C ASP A 92 -28.14 10.75 -20.32
N PHE A 93 -27.78 9.89 -19.34
CA PHE A 93 -27.10 10.29 -18.11
C PHE A 93 -25.75 10.97 -18.39
N LEU A 94 -24.90 10.38 -19.23
CA LEU A 94 -23.58 10.94 -19.58
C LEU A 94 -23.71 12.27 -20.32
N HIS A 95 -24.72 12.39 -21.19
CA HIS A 95 -25.04 13.63 -21.88
C HIS A 95 -25.47 14.71 -20.88
N GLU A 96 -26.43 14.41 -19.99
CA GLU A 96 -26.89 15.32 -18.94
C GLU A 96 -25.75 15.78 -18.01
N VAL A 97 -24.86 14.87 -17.63
CA VAL A 97 -23.65 15.20 -16.84
C VAL A 97 -22.73 16.15 -17.59
N LEU A 98 -22.43 15.87 -18.86
CA LEU A 98 -21.58 16.72 -19.69
C LEU A 98 -22.15 18.14 -19.81
N GLN A 99 -23.44 18.28 -20.10
CA GLN A 99 -24.14 19.57 -20.22
C GLN A 99 -24.10 20.38 -18.92
N ASN A 100 -24.28 19.72 -17.78
CA ASN A 100 -24.39 20.39 -16.49
C ASN A 100 -23.03 20.70 -15.83
N THR A 101 -21.99 19.92 -16.11
CA THR A 101 -20.72 19.96 -15.35
C THR A 101 -19.48 20.16 -16.22
N GLY A 102 -19.57 19.90 -17.52
CA GLY A 102 -18.44 19.89 -18.44
C GLY A 102 -17.56 18.63 -18.33
N PHE A 103 -17.85 17.70 -17.42
CA PHE A 103 -17.07 16.47 -17.27
C PHE A 103 -17.44 15.41 -18.30
N ARG A 104 -16.42 14.90 -19.01
CA ARG A 104 -16.56 13.74 -19.89
C ARG A 104 -16.07 12.51 -19.16
N PHE A 105 -16.98 11.59 -18.84
CA PHE A 105 -16.66 10.35 -18.15
C PHE A 105 -16.24 9.24 -19.13
N ARG A 106 -15.13 8.55 -18.80
CA ARG A 106 -14.80 7.25 -19.39
C ARG A 106 -15.48 6.17 -18.58
N VAL A 107 -16.35 5.38 -19.22
CA VAL A 107 -17.01 4.23 -18.57
C VAL A 107 -16.08 3.02 -18.70
N LEU A 108 -15.59 2.54 -17.57
CA LEU A 108 -14.68 1.39 -17.54
C LEU A 108 -15.46 0.08 -17.71
N SER A 109 -14.96 -0.81 -18.53
CA SER A 109 -15.39 -2.22 -18.52
C SER A 109 -14.99 -2.89 -17.19
N GLY A 110 -15.63 -3.99 -16.83
CA GLY A 110 -15.26 -4.72 -15.60
C GLY A 110 -13.79 -5.21 -15.60
N LYS A 111 -13.27 -5.54 -16.79
CA LYS A 111 -11.86 -5.92 -16.95
C LYS A 111 -10.90 -4.74 -16.74
N GLU A 112 -11.24 -3.56 -17.24
CA GLU A 112 -10.45 -2.34 -17.01
C GLU A 112 -10.48 -1.92 -15.55
N GLU A 113 -11.66 -1.96 -14.91
CA GLU A 113 -11.83 -1.67 -13.49
C GLU A 113 -10.94 -2.59 -12.63
N ALA A 114 -10.97 -3.90 -12.88
CA ALA A 114 -10.11 -4.88 -12.22
C ALA A 114 -8.62 -4.60 -12.45
N LEU A 115 -8.23 -4.30 -13.71
CA LEU A 115 -6.84 -4.03 -14.07
C LEU A 115 -6.30 -2.77 -13.38
N TYR A 116 -7.07 -1.67 -13.38
CA TYR A 116 -6.64 -0.43 -12.72
C TYR A 116 -6.60 -0.60 -11.20
N SER A 117 -7.59 -1.29 -10.59
CA SER A 117 -7.55 -1.59 -9.15
C SER A 117 -6.32 -2.42 -8.79
N TYR A 118 -5.96 -3.41 -9.61
CA TYR A 118 -4.73 -4.18 -9.47
C TYR A 118 -3.47 -3.31 -9.55
N LEU A 119 -3.36 -2.43 -10.56
CA LEU A 119 -2.18 -1.57 -10.72
C LEU A 119 -1.95 -0.64 -9.53
N GLY A 120 -3.03 -0.09 -8.98
CA GLY A 120 -2.94 0.74 -7.76
C GLY A 120 -2.53 -0.07 -6.53
N ALA A 121 -3.13 -1.25 -6.32
CA ALA A 121 -2.75 -2.14 -5.23
C ALA A 121 -1.32 -2.67 -5.39
N LEU A 122 -0.92 -3.04 -6.60
CA LEU A 122 0.43 -3.51 -6.91
C LEU A 122 1.48 -2.46 -6.56
N GLN A 123 1.28 -1.21 -6.97
CA GLN A 123 2.21 -0.11 -6.68
C GLN A 123 2.47 0.07 -5.19
N SER A 124 1.48 -0.20 -4.36
CA SER A 124 1.56 0.01 -2.92
C SER A 124 1.95 -1.24 -2.13
N THR A 125 1.90 -2.45 -2.72
CA THR A 125 2.21 -3.71 -2.02
C THR A 125 3.38 -4.48 -2.61
N CYS A 126 3.63 -4.33 -3.91
CA CYS A 126 4.69 -5.02 -4.66
C CYS A 126 4.74 -6.55 -4.47
N ILE A 127 3.59 -7.20 -4.32
CA ILE A 127 3.50 -8.65 -4.12
C ILE A 127 3.46 -9.34 -5.49
N PRO A 128 4.43 -10.24 -5.79
CA PRO A 128 4.55 -10.84 -7.12
C PRO A 128 3.48 -11.90 -7.41
N THR A 129 3.11 -12.71 -6.40
CA THR A 129 2.13 -13.77 -6.52
C THR A 129 1.00 -13.52 -5.55
N ALA A 130 -0.15 -13.09 -6.08
CA ALA A 130 -1.29 -12.67 -5.28
C ALA A 130 -2.62 -12.85 -6.01
N LEU A 131 -3.68 -13.02 -5.22
CA LEU A 131 -5.04 -12.77 -5.64
C LEU A 131 -5.45 -11.39 -5.13
N PHE A 132 -5.53 -10.42 -6.02
CA PHE A 132 -6.05 -9.09 -5.71
C PHE A 132 -7.57 -9.11 -5.85
N PHE A 133 -8.28 -8.50 -4.90
CA PHE A 133 -9.69 -8.23 -5.05
C PHE A 133 -10.04 -6.78 -4.72
N ASP A 134 -10.99 -6.22 -5.47
CA ASP A 134 -11.62 -4.92 -5.16
C ASP A 134 -13.12 -5.15 -4.93
N LEU A 135 -13.57 -4.93 -3.70
CA LEU A 135 -14.99 -5.01 -3.35
C LEU A 135 -15.62 -3.63 -3.43
N GLY A 136 -16.26 -3.38 -4.57
CA GLY A 136 -17.04 -2.18 -4.85
C GLY A 136 -18.47 -2.25 -4.31
N GLY A 137 -19.29 -1.25 -4.68
CA GLY A 137 -20.71 -1.22 -4.37
C GLY A 137 -21.54 -2.14 -5.25
N GLY A 138 -21.21 -2.25 -6.55
CA GLY A 138 -21.95 -3.01 -7.56
C GLY A 138 -21.29 -4.32 -7.97
N SER A 139 -19.98 -4.40 -7.88
CA SER A 139 -19.18 -5.53 -8.38
C SER A 139 -18.06 -5.93 -7.42
N LEU A 140 -17.48 -7.10 -7.67
CA LEU A 140 -16.28 -7.65 -7.08
C LEU A 140 -15.33 -8.00 -8.23
N GLU A 141 -14.18 -7.34 -8.27
CA GLU A 141 -13.12 -7.59 -9.21
C GLU A 141 -12.10 -8.55 -8.58
N LEU A 142 -11.60 -9.52 -9.37
CA LEU A 142 -10.56 -10.47 -8.98
C LEU A 142 -9.45 -10.48 -10.03
N VAL A 143 -8.19 -10.32 -9.59
CA VAL A 143 -7.00 -10.40 -10.45
C VAL A 143 -5.99 -11.35 -9.82
N TYR A 144 -5.79 -12.51 -10.43
CA TYR A 144 -4.76 -13.45 -10.01
C TYR A 144 -3.47 -13.25 -10.79
N THR A 145 -2.35 -13.15 -10.07
CA THR A 145 -1.02 -12.96 -10.64
C THR A 145 -0.02 -13.97 -10.11
N GLU A 146 0.92 -14.36 -10.97
CA GLU A 146 2.13 -15.11 -10.59
C GLU A 146 3.35 -14.39 -11.16
N ASN A 147 4.32 -14.13 -10.31
CA ASN A 147 5.54 -13.40 -10.69
C ASN A 147 5.21 -12.12 -11.47
N PHE A 148 4.24 -11.35 -10.98
CA PHE A 148 3.72 -10.12 -11.61
C PHE A 148 3.03 -10.31 -12.98
N LYS A 149 2.79 -11.54 -13.42
CA LYS A 149 2.06 -11.80 -14.67
C LYS A 149 0.61 -12.12 -14.36
N ILE A 150 -0.32 -11.38 -14.97
CA ILE A 150 -1.76 -11.63 -14.81
C ILE A 150 -2.09 -12.97 -15.46
N LYS A 151 -2.66 -13.89 -14.67
CA LYS A 151 -3.16 -15.20 -15.08
C LYS A 151 -4.66 -15.19 -15.31
N LYS A 152 -5.40 -14.57 -14.38
CA LYS A 152 -6.87 -14.46 -14.44
C LYS A 152 -7.30 -13.03 -14.07
N LEU A 153 -8.35 -12.56 -14.73
CA LEU A 153 -8.98 -11.28 -14.47
C LEU A 153 -10.48 -11.44 -14.66
N ILE A 154 -11.24 -11.20 -13.58
CA ILE A 154 -12.69 -11.48 -13.51
C ILE A 154 -13.37 -10.29 -12.84
N SER A 155 -14.56 -9.92 -13.32
CA SER A 155 -15.48 -9.00 -12.63
C SER A 155 -16.80 -9.72 -12.43
N LEU A 156 -17.27 -9.75 -11.19
CA LEU A 156 -18.50 -10.43 -10.76
C LEU A 156 -19.50 -9.41 -10.23
N PRO A 157 -20.82 -9.59 -10.45
CA PRO A 157 -21.87 -8.71 -9.95
C PRO A 157 -22.14 -8.94 -8.44
N LEU A 158 -21.09 -8.99 -7.64
CA LEU A 158 -21.11 -9.27 -6.20
C LEU A 158 -20.70 -8.05 -5.36
N GLY A 159 -21.24 -6.86 -5.66
CA GLY A 159 -20.93 -5.65 -4.90
C GLY A 159 -21.69 -5.59 -3.56
N ALA A 160 -21.07 -4.92 -2.57
CA ALA A 160 -21.61 -4.82 -1.21
C ALA A 160 -23.01 -4.13 -1.15
N LEU A 161 -23.24 -3.07 -1.96
CA LEU A 161 -24.55 -2.41 -2.02
C LEU A 161 -25.56 -3.26 -2.79
N ARG A 162 -25.14 -3.85 -3.91
CA ARG A 162 -26.00 -4.76 -4.68
C ARG A 162 -26.50 -5.90 -3.81
N MET A 163 -25.64 -6.61 -3.11
CA MET A 163 -26.02 -7.73 -2.24
C MET A 163 -26.91 -7.26 -1.07
N SER A 164 -26.58 -6.11 -0.48
CA SER A 164 -27.43 -5.53 0.56
C SER A 164 -28.86 -5.26 0.02
N GLN A 165 -28.99 -4.57 -1.11
CA GLN A 165 -30.30 -4.26 -1.69
C GLN A 165 -31.11 -5.49 -2.13
N THR A 166 -30.43 -6.53 -2.63
CA THR A 166 -31.11 -7.75 -3.09
C THR A 166 -31.64 -8.60 -1.93
N TYR A 167 -30.95 -8.61 -0.78
CA TYR A 167 -31.24 -9.55 0.29
C TYR A 167 -31.72 -8.92 1.60
N SER A 168 -31.60 -7.58 1.79
CA SER A 168 -32.15 -6.91 2.96
C SER A 168 -33.66 -6.75 2.85
N ASP A 169 -34.32 -6.75 4.02
CA ASP A 169 -35.74 -6.35 4.13
C ASP A 169 -35.90 -4.82 3.95
N ALA A 170 -37.17 -4.35 3.99
CA ALA A 170 -37.49 -2.93 3.86
C ALA A 170 -36.82 -2.04 4.94
N GLY A 171 -36.44 -2.62 6.09
CA GLY A 171 -35.67 -1.94 7.16
C GLY A 171 -34.18 -2.00 7.01
N GLY A 172 -33.65 -2.55 5.91
CA GLY A 172 -32.20 -2.69 5.66
C GLY A 172 -31.53 -3.81 6.47
N ARG A 173 -32.30 -4.69 7.09
CA ARG A 173 -31.82 -5.81 7.91
C ARG A 173 -31.69 -7.08 7.07
N LEU A 174 -30.61 -7.82 7.23
CA LEU A 174 -30.44 -9.16 6.67
C LEU A 174 -30.93 -10.22 7.65
N SER A 175 -32.17 -10.74 7.43
CA SER A 175 -32.70 -11.87 8.20
C SER A 175 -31.79 -13.11 8.06
N LYS A 176 -31.86 -14.03 9.01
CA LYS A 176 -31.04 -15.29 8.94
C LYS A 176 -31.27 -16.04 7.62
N LYS A 177 -32.55 -16.13 7.17
CA LYS A 177 -32.90 -16.78 5.90
C LYS A 177 -32.31 -16.06 4.68
N ASN A 178 -32.46 -14.74 4.62
CA ASN A 178 -31.95 -13.96 3.50
C ASN A 178 -30.41 -13.93 3.46
N TYR A 179 -29.77 -13.90 4.63
CA TYR A 179 -28.33 -14.00 4.71
C TYR A 179 -27.81 -15.33 4.18
N SER A 180 -28.45 -16.47 4.52
CA SER A 180 -28.10 -17.79 3.96
C SER A 180 -28.26 -17.85 2.44
N ARG A 181 -29.36 -17.27 1.91
CA ARG A 181 -29.56 -17.16 0.44
C ARG A 181 -28.50 -16.30 -0.24
N MET A 182 -28.07 -15.20 0.42
CA MET A 182 -26.99 -14.37 -0.06
C MET A 182 -25.65 -15.13 -0.08
N GLU A 183 -25.34 -15.89 0.99
CA GLU A 183 -24.14 -16.73 1.03
C GLU A 183 -24.11 -17.78 -0.09
N GLU A 184 -25.24 -18.45 -0.30
CA GLU A 184 -25.39 -19.44 -1.40
C GLU A 184 -25.18 -18.78 -2.77
N HIS A 185 -25.79 -17.60 -3.00
CA HIS A 185 -25.56 -16.83 -4.23
C HIS A 185 -24.06 -16.53 -4.43
N ILE A 186 -23.38 -16.03 -3.38
CA ILE A 186 -21.95 -15.69 -3.45
C ILE A 186 -21.13 -16.97 -3.73
N ILE A 187 -21.40 -18.08 -3.04
CA ILE A 187 -20.72 -19.35 -3.24
C ILE A 187 -20.86 -19.82 -4.71
N ASN A 188 -22.05 -19.73 -5.27
CA ASN A 188 -22.32 -20.18 -6.65
C ASN A 188 -21.66 -19.27 -7.70
N ALA A 189 -21.57 -17.96 -7.43
CA ALA A 189 -21.02 -16.98 -8.36
C ALA A 189 -19.47 -16.91 -8.33
N LEU A 190 -18.84 -17.21 -7.18
CA LEU A 190 -17.39 -17.21 -7.07
C LEU A 190 -16.79 -18.45 -7.73
N PRO A 191 -15.68 -18.32 -8.48
CA PRO A 191 -14.91 -19.47 -8.91
C PRO A 191 -14.30 -20.20 -7.69
N ASP A 192 -14.00 -21.47 -7.83
CA ASP A 192 -13.23 -22.22 -6.84
C ASP A 192 -11.72 -22.01 -7.03
N ARG A 193 -10.92 -22.49 -6.07
CA ARG A 193 -9.46 -22.37 -6.09
C ARG A 193 -8.84 -23.06 -7.31
N LYS A 194 -9.37 -24.20 -7.72
CA LYS A 194 -8.93 -24.96 -8.90
C LYS A 194 -9.26 -24.20 -10.20
N GLY A 195 -10.47 -23.64 -10.31
CA GLY A 195 -10.89 -22.85 -11.47
C GLY A 195 -10.06 -21.59 -11.69
N LEU A 196 -9.47 -21.05 -10.64
CA LEU A 196 -8.51 -19.94 -10.70
C LEU A 196 -7.06 -20.39 -10.84
N ASP A 197 -6.76 -21.68 -10.64
CA ASP A 197 -5.39 -22.25 -10.67
C ASP A 197 -4.45 -21.53 -9.68
N ILE A 198 -4.95 -21.28 -8.44
CA ILE A 198 -4.23 -20.51 -7.42
C ILE A 198 -3.16 -21.37 -6.76
N SER A 199 -1.90 -20.91 -6.82
CA SER A 199 -0.76 -21.55 -6.15
C SER A 199 -0.85 -21.45 -4.61
N PRO A 200 -0.21 -22.40 -3.85
CA PRO A 200 -0.24 -22.38 -2.39
C PRO A 200 0.28 -21.09 -1.75
N ASP A 201 1.33 -20.51 -2.32
CA ASP A 201 2.03 -19.33 -1.77
C ASP A 201 1.36 -17.99 -2.14
N THR A 202 0.13 -18.04 -2.65
CA THR A 202 -0.60 -16.84 -3.09
C THR A 202 -1.06 -16.02 -1.88
N THR A 203 -0.73 -14.73 -1.87
CA THR A 203 -1.25 -13.77 -0.89
C THR A 203 -2.59 -13.21 -1.35
N LEU A 204 -3.58 -13.14 -0.45
CA LEU A 204 -4.84 -12.42 -0.72
C LEU A 204 -4.66 -10.93 -0.38
N VAL A 205 -4.76 -10.07 -1.40
CA VAL A 205 -4.67 -8.61 -1.25
C VAL A 205 -6.01 -7.98 -1.54
N GLY A 206 -6.52 -7.19 -0.60
CA GLY A 206 -7.84 -6.59 -0.73
C GLY A 206 -7.81 -5.07 -0.85
N VAL A 207 -8.71 -4.57 -1.71
CA VAL A 207 -8.99 -3.16 -1.93
C VAL A 207 -10.48 -2.89 -1.64
N GLY A 208 -10.83 -1.65 -1.51
CA GLY A 208 -12.23 -1.22 -1.38
C GLY A 208 -12.56 -0.61 -0.03
N GLY A 209 -13.57 0.25 -0.06
CA GLY A 209 -13.93 1.02 1.14
C GLY A 209 -14.57 0.18 2.24
N THR A 210 -15.21 -0.93 1.90
CA THR A 210 -15.80 -1.87 2.88
C THR A 210 -14.69 -2.58 3.66
N LEU A 211 -13.66 -3.09 2.97
CA LEU A 211 -12.51 -3.72 3.61
C LEU A 211 -11.77 -2.73 4.52
N ARG A 212 -11.56 -1.49 4.06
CA ARG A 212 -10.90 -0.45 4.89
C ARG A 212 -11.68 -0.12 6.16
N ALA A 213 -13.02 -0.09 6.10
CA ALA A 213 -13.86 0.10 7.28
C ALA A 213 -13.74 -1.09 8.24
N MET A 214 -13.72 -2.31 7.73
CA MET A 214 -13.50 -3.52 8.54
C MET A 214 -12.11 -3.53 9.19
N ALA A 215 -11.08 -3.10 8.46
CA ALA A 215 -9.72 -3.00 8.99
C ALA A 215 -9.64 -2.00 10.15
N ARG A 216 -10.23 -0.81 10.01
CA ARG A 216 -10.32 0.17 11.13
C ARG A 216 -11.07 -0.39 12.32
N TYR A 217 -12.19 -1.07 12.08
CA TYR A 217 -12.97 -1.68 13.15
C TYR A 217 -12.20 -2.79 13.87
N ASP A 218 -11.44 -3.61 13.14
CA ASP A 218 -10.58 -4.63 13.75
C ASP A 218 -9.45 -4.00 14.55
N GLN A 219 -8.81 -2.95 14.04
CA GLN A 219 -7.79 -2.19 14.77
C GLN A 219 -8.35 -1.56 16.05
N GLN A 220 -9.54 -0.97 15.98
CA GLN A 220 -10.21 -0.39 17.15
C GLN A 220 -10.50 -1.45 18.21
N ARG A 221 -11.03 -2.62 17.83
CA ARG A 221 -11.28 -3.74 18.76
C ARG A 221 -10.03 -4.28 19.46
N LYS A 222 -8.90 -4.27 18.75
CA LYS A 222 -7.60 -4.75 19.25
C LYS A 222 -6.81 -3.66 19.97
N THR A 223 -7.30 -2.44 20.03
CA THR A 223 -6.52 -1.28 20.49
C THR A 223 -5.17 -1.22 19.76
N TYR A 224 -5.23 -1.37 18.43
CA TYR A 224 -4.03 -1.43 17.59
C TYR A 224 -3.29 -0.09 17.61
N PRO A 225 -1.98 -0.06 17.89
CA PRO A 225 -1.30 1.19 18.23
C PRO A 225 -0.93 2.08 17.03
N LEU A 226 -1.16 1.61 15.80
CA LEU A 226 -0.93 2.39 14.57
C LEU A 226 -2.26 2.72 13.90
N ASP A 227 -2.48 4.01 13.62
CA ASP A 227 -3.60 4.46 12.79
C ASP A 227 -3.21 4.36 11.29
N LYS A 228 -2.93 3.15 10.84
CA LYS A 228 -2.53 2.86 9.46
C LYS A 228 -3.19 1.57 8.99
N ILE A 229 -3.97 1.65 7.92
CA ILE A 229 -4.66 0.48 7.35
C ILE A 229 -3.92 -0.14 6.16
N HIS A 230 -3.06 0.62 5.48
CA HIS A 230 -2.25 0.07 4.39
C HIS A 230 -1.26 -0.96 4.93
N ASN A 231 -1.19 -2.14 4.31
CA ASN A 231 -0.42 -3.31 4.78
C ASN A 231 -0.90 -3.89 6.14
N TYR A 232 -2.13 -3.53 6.59
CA TYR A 232 -2.74 -4.19 7.73
C TYR A 232 -3.22 -5.60 7.35
N ARG A 233 -2.91 -6.58 8.19
CA ARG A 233 -3.34 -7.97 8.01
C ARG A 233 -4.58 -8.23 8.87
N ILE A 234 -5.65 -8.73 8.24
CA ILE A 234 -6.86 -9.21 8.92
C ILE A 234 -6.97 -10.71 8.72
N ASP A 235 -6.92 -11.48 9.80
CA ASP A 235 -7.05 -12.92 9.75
C ASP A 235 -8.51 -13.34 9.52
N PHE A 236 -8.73 -14.54 8.96
CA PHE A 236 -10.05 -15.08 8.63
C PHE A 236 -10.98 -15.14 9.85
N ASP A 237 -10.49 -15.55 11.00
CA ASP A 237 -11.28 -15.61 12.23
C ASP A 237 -11.81 -14.23 12.65
N HIS A 238 -11.05 -13.18 12.40
CA HIS A 238 -11.46 -11.79 12.65
C HIS A 238 -12.56 -11.35 11.67
N ILE A 239 -12.39 -11.65 10.39
CA ILE A 239 -13.43 -11.39 9.37
C ILE A 239 -14.73 -12.11 9.75
N ARG A 240 -14.65 -13.37 10.16
CA ARG A 240 -15.81 -14.17 10.62
C ARG A 240 -16.47 -13.57 11.85
N SER A 241 -15.68 -13.17 12.85
CA SER A 241 -16.17 -12.53 14.08
C SER A 241 -16.85 -11.20 13.79
N ILE A 242 -16.23 -10.33 12.97
CA ILE A 242 -16.77 -9.02 12.56
C ILE A 242 -18.11 -9.20 11.82
N ASN A 243 -18.16 -10.12 10.85
CA ASN A 243 -19.39 -10.42 10.13
C ASN A 243 -20.49 -10.91 11.08
N SER A 244 -20.17 -11.82 12.02
CA SER A 244 -21.12 -12.30 13.04
C SER A 244 -21.65 -11.17 13.91
N THR A 245 -20.83 -10.18 14.26
CA THR A 245 -21.22 -9.00 15.04
C THR A 245 -22.18 -8.12 14.24
N PHE A 246 -21.82 -7.74 13.01
CA PHE A 246 -22.66 -6.87 12.18
C PHE A 246 -24.01 -7.49 11.80
N ARG A 247 -24.08 -8.81 11.67
CA ARG A 247 -25.35 -9.51 11.42
C ARG A 247 -26.37 -9.39 12.56
N LYS A 248 -25.93 -9.11 13.79
CA LYS A 248 -26.79 -8.94 14.96
C LYS A 248 -27.24 -7.50 15.15
N MET A 249 -26.61 -6.56 14.45
CA MET A 249 -26.84 -5.12 14.59
C MET A 249 -27.74 -4.59 13.47
N THR A 250 -28.48 -3.54 13.77
CA THR A 250 -29.20 -2.73 12.77
C THR A 250 -28.22 -1.76 12.08
N SER A 251 -28.59 -1.27 10.89
CA SER A 251 -27.81 -0.24 10.20
C SER A 251 -27.63 1.03 11.04
N TYR A 252 -28.60 1.36 11.89
CA TYR A 252 -28.54 2.49 12.81
C TYR A 252 -27.46 2.29 13.89
N GLU A 253 -27.40 1.11 14.49
CA GLU A 253 -26.36 0.77 15.49
C GLU A 253 -24.99 0.73 14.85
N ILE A 254 -24.85 0.16 13.65
CA ILE A 254 -23.59 0.12 12.90
C ILE A 254 -23.13 1.54 12.53
N ALA A 255 -24.05 2.45 12.20
CA ALA A 255 -23.72 3.84 11.86
C ALA A 255 -23.06 4.62 13.02
N LYS A 256 -23.25 4.19 14.27
CA LYS A 256 -22.64 4.77 15.47
C LYS A 256 -21.20 4.29 15.71
N ILE A 257 -20.74 3.29 14.98
CA ILE A 257 -19.36 2.79 15.06
C ILE A 257 -18.48 3.72 14.22
N ASP A 258 -17.63 4.51 14.84
CA ASP A 258 -16.76 5.50 14.17
C ASP A 258 -15.94 4.90 13.03
N ALA A 259 -15.38 3.73 13.23
CA ALA A 259 -14.58 3.02 12.22
C ALA A 259 -15.37 2.68 10.94
N VAL A 260 -16.70 2.55 11.02
CA VAL A 260 -17.58 2.21 9.89
C VAL A 260 -18.26 3.44 9.33
N GLY A 261 -18.85 4.24 10.19
CA GLY A 261 -19.61 5.46 9.88
C GLY A 261 -20.93 5.19 9.14
N SER A 262 -21.77 6.23 9.03
CA SER A 262 -23.07 6.17 8.35
C SER A 262 -22.97 5.78 6.86
N ASN A 263 -21.85 6.11 6.22
CA ASN A 263 -21.63 5.85 4.79
C ASN A 263 -21.57 4.34 4.45
N ARG A 264 -21.23 3.48 5.41
CA ARG A 264 -21.04 2.04 5.21
C ARG A 264 -22.05 1.18 5.97
N ALA A 265 -22.79 1.74 6.90
CA ALA A 265 -23.67 1.01 7.80
C ALA A 265 -24.65 0.07 7.08
N GLU A 266 -25.20 0.49 5.94
CA GLU A 266 -26.16 -0.31 5.17
C GLU A 266 -25.50 -1.44 4.36
N THR A 267 -24.20 -1.35 4.06
CA THR A 267 -23.52 -2.26 3.13
C THR A 267 -22.51 -3.16 3.79
N ILE A 268 -22.04 -2.83 5.01
CA ILE A 268 -20.94 -3.50 5.66
C ILE A 268 -21.24 -4.96 6.00
N THR A 269 -22.49 -5.28 6.37
CA THR A 269 -22.92 -6.65 6.70
C THR A 269 -22.83 -7.55 5.47
N ALA A 270 -23.37 -7.10 4.33
CA ALA A 270 -23.28 -7.83 3.08
C ALA A 270 -21.82 -7.93 2.60
N GLY A 271 -21.08 -6.81 2.65
CA GLY A 271 -19.67 -6.80 2.23
C GLY A 271 -18.77 -7.68 3.08
N SER A 272 -18.95 -7.72 4.39
CA SER A 272 -18.24 -8.65 5.28
C SER A 272 -18.60 -10.12 5.01
N GLY A 273 -19.85 -10.39 4.61
CA GLY A 273 -20.30 -11.71 4.17
C GLY A 273 -19.59 -12.16 2.89
N ILE A 274 -19.45 -11.25 1.90
CA ILE A 274 -18.72 -11.53 0.65
C ILE A 274 -17.27 -11.90 0.96
N MET A 275 -16.58 -11.10 1.79
CA MET A 275 -15.18 -11.38 2.16
C MET A 275 -15.03 -12.70 2.93
N LYS A 276 -15.95 -12.99 3.87
CA LYS A 276 -15.96 -14.27 4.59
C LYS A 276 -16.06 -15.44 3.62
N VAL A 277 -17.00 -15.39 2.67
CA VAL A 277 -17.20 -16.49 1.69
C VAL A 277 -16.02 -16.60 0.74
N LEU A 278 -15.47 -15.46 0.27
CA LEU A 278 -14.29 -15.42 -0.58
C LEU A 278 -13.10 -16.13 0.08
N MET A 279 -12.78 -15.75 1.32
CA MET A 279 -11.67 -16.37 2.06
C MET A 279 -11.91 -17.85 2.32
N GLN A 280 -13.13 -18.21 2.72
CA GLN A 280 -13.48 -19.61 3.02
C GLN A 280 -13.41 -20.48 1.78
N LYS A 281 -13.99 -20.04 0.64
CA LYS A 281 -14.05 -20.81 -0.60
C LYS A 281 -12.69 -20.96 -1.26
N LEU A 282 -11.84 -19.92 -1.15
CA LEU A 282 -10.51 -19.91 -1.73
C LEU A 282 -9.40 -20.27 -0.73
N GLU A 283 -9.76 -20.65 0.49
CA GLU A 283 -8.85 -21.17 1.53
C GLU A 283 -7.73 -20.18 1.89
N PHE A 284 -8.09 -18.92 2.13
CA PHE A 284 -7.15 -17.89 2.59
C PHE A 284 -7.27 -17.67 4.08
N GLU A 285 -6.12 -17.65 4.77
CA GLU A 285 -6.04 -17.42 6.22
C GLU A 285 -6.13 -15.95 6.59
N TYR A 286 -5.71 -15.05 5.70
CA TYR A 286 -5.73 -13.60 5.94
C TYR A 286 -5.90 -12.80 4.67
N ILE A 287 -6.29 -11.53 4.84
CA ILE A 287 -6.29 -10.49 3.82
C ILE A 287 -5.24 -9.45 4.19
N LEU A 288 -4.39 -9.09 3.24
CA LEU A 288 -3.55 -7.91 3.33
C LEU A 288 -4.29 -6.71 2.71
N VAL A 289 -4.45 -5.64 3.48
CA VAL A 289 -5.24 -4.47 3.07
C VAL A 289 -4.38 -3.50 2.26
N SER A 290 -4.82 -3.16 1.04
CA SER A 290 -4.25 -2.04 0.29
C SER A 290 -5.09 -0.78 0.47
N ALA A 291 -4.43 0.34 0.79
CA ALA A 291 -5.07 1.65 0.81
C ALA A 291 -5.26 2.23 -0.60
N GLN A 292 -4.44 1.79 -1.56
CA GLN A 292 -4.46 2.22 -2.96
C GLN A 292 -5.24 1.21 -3.83
N GLY A 293 -5.84 1.70 -4.90
CA GLY A 293 -6.65 0.88 -5.79
C GLY A 293 -6.98 1.60 -7.10
N LEU A 294 -8.25 1.55 -7.54
CA LEU A 294 -8.70 2.02 -8.86
C LEU A 294 -8.15 3.40 -9.26
N ARG A 295 -8.24 4.40 -8.40
CA ARG A 295 -7.83 5.78 -8.72
C ARG A 295 -6.33 5.91 -8.90
N GLU A 296 -5.57 5.30 -8.01
CA GLU A 296 -4.10 5.30 -8.07
C GLU A 296 -3.61 4.53 -9.29
N GLY A 297 -4.28 3.43 -9.66
CA GLY A 297 -3.99 2.69 -10.88
C GLY A 297 -4.31 3.48 -12.16
N VAL A 298 -5.43 4.19 -12.18
CA VAL A 298 -5.79 5.12 -13.28
C VAL A 298 -4.76 6.23 -13.41
N LEU A 299 -4.34 6.83 -12.30
CA LEU A 299 -3.32 7.88 -12.31
C LEU A 299 -1.97 7.36 -12.81
N SER A 300 -1.57 6.17 -12.33
CA SER A 300 -0.33 5.53 -12.75
C SER A 300 -0.30 5.22 -14.24
N ALA A 301 -1.42 4.71 -14.78
CA ALA A 301 -1.56 4.47 -16.21
C ALA A 301 -1.49 5.79 -17.02
N PHE A 302 -2.14 6.84 -16.55
CA PHE A 302 -2.08 8.17 -17.17
C PHE A 302 -0.66 8.73 -17.23
N LEU A 303 0.14 8.53 -16.19
CA LEU A 303 1.52 9.00 -16.15
C LEU A 303 2.46 8.25 -17.09
N GLN A 304 2.17 7.00 -17.38
CA GLN A 304 2.94 6.17 -18.30
C GLN A 304 2.55 6.37 -19.77
N CYS A 305 1.33 6.84 -20.03
CA CYS A 305 0.79 7.02 -21.37
C CYS A 305 0.89 8.49 -21.78
N SER A 306 1.75 8.83 -22.73
CA SER A 306 2.06 10.23 -23.07
C SER A 306 1.01 10.97 -23.91
N LYS A 307 -0.03 10.34 -24.50
CA LYS A 307 -0.90 11.06 -25.47
C LYS A 307 -2.41 10.80 -25.41
N ASP A 308 -2.92 9.68 -24.94
CA ASP A 308 -4.37 9.48 -24.99
C ASP A 308 -4.90 8.46 -23.97
N TYR A 309 -5.13 8.94 -22.74
CA TYR A 309 -5.70 8.12 -21.68
C TYR A 309 -7.07 7.51 -22.05
N TYR A 310 -7.87 8.21 -22.87
CA TYR A 310 -9.24 7.79 -23.20
C TYR A 310 -9.31 6.65 -24.23
N SER A 311 -8.24 6.39 -24.99
CA SER A 311 -8.23 5.43 -26.10
C SER A 311 -7.41 4.17 -25.89
N GLN A 312 -6.66 4.05 -24.77
CA GLN A 312 -5.67 2.97 -24.63
C GLN A 312 -6.15 1.82 -23.74
N ASN A 313 -6.06 0.60 -24.29
CA ASN A 313 -6.06 -0.64 -23.52
C ASN A 313 -4.65 -0.90 -22.98
N ILE A 314 -4.51 -1.02 -21.66
CA ILE A 314 -3.23 -1.40 -21.01
C ILE A 314 -2.86 -2.81 -21.45
N ASN A 315 -1.67 -2.95 -22.02
CA ASN A 315 -1.13 -4.24 -22.45
C ASN A 315 -0.11 -4.81 -21.43
N GLN A 316 0.26 -6.08 -21.60
CA GLN A 316 1.21 -6.77 -20.71
C GLN A 316 2.57 -6.06 -20.62
N ASN A 317 3.06 -5.43 -21.67
CA ASN A 317 4.33 -4.72 -21.66
C ASN A 317 4.28 -3.46 -20.76
N GLN A 318 3.13 -2.76 -20.77
CA GLN A 318 2.90 -1.62 -19.90
C GLN A 318 2.81 -2.04 -18.43
N ILE A 319 2.18 -3.19 -18.14
CA ILE A 319 2.16 -3.76 -16.78
C ILE A 319 3.58 -4.12 -16.33
N GLN A 320 4.38 -4.77 -17.18
CA GLN A 320 5.77 -5.10 -16.85
C GLN A 320 6.65 -3.85 -16.66
N SER A 321 6.41 -2.80 -17.44
CA SER A 321 7.06 -1.49 -17.25
C SER A 321 6.67 -0.87 -15.90
N HIS A 322 5.40 -0.95 -15.53
CA HIS A 322 4.90 -0.49 -14.23
C HIS A 322 5.57 -1.24 -13.08
N VAL A 323 5.61 -2.57 -13.12
CA VAL A 323 6.30 -3.41 -12.13
C VAL A 323 7.76 -3.02 -11.99
N LYS A 324 8.48 -2.89 -13.10
CA LYS A 324 9.89 -2.46 -13.08
C LYS A 324 10.10 -1.09 -12.47
N HIS A 325 9.10 -0.23 -12.53
CA HIS A 325 9.18 1.11 -11.95
C HIS A 325 8.87 1.13 -10.45
N CYS A 326 7.74 0.54 -10.03
CA CYS A 326 7.25 0.65 -8.65
C CYS A 326 7.79 -0.43 -7.70
N CYS A 327 8.15 -1.62 -8.21
CA CYS A 327 8.56 -2.76 -7.38
C CYS A 327 10.09 -3.01 -7.42
N LYS A 328 10.88 -1.97 -7.68
CA LYS A 328 12.33 -2.09 -7.59
C LYS A 328 12.77 -2.21 -6.13
N PRO A 329 13.59 -3.20 -5.79
CA PRO A 329 14.24 -3.22 -4.48
C PRO A 329 15.15 -1.99 -4.34
N GLU A 330 15.17 -1.43 -3.14
CA GLU A 330 16.07 -0.32 -2.83
C GLU A 330 17.53 -0.82 -2.89
N LYS A 331 18.37 0.00 -3.53
CA LYS A 331 19.80 -0.33 -3.64
C LYS A 331 20.57 0.30 -2.51
N ILE A 332 21.40 -0.51 -1.85
CA ILE A 332 22.38 -0.01 -0.90
C ILE A 332 23.53 0.65 -1.69
N PRO A 333 23.98 1.85 -1.30
CA PRO A 333 25.18 2.46 -1.88
C PRO A 333 26.39 1.55 -1.79
N GLU A 334 27.29 1.61 -2.78
CA GLU A 334 28.45 0.70 -2.90
C GLU A 334 29.32 0.66 -1.62
N TYR A 335 29.52 1.81 -0.99
CA TYR A 335 30.30 1.90 0.26
C TYR A 335 29.63 1.17 1.43
N THR A 336 28.30 1.22 1.54
CA THR A 336 27.55 0.47 2.55
C THR A 336 27.44 -1.00 2.19
N TYR A 337 27.30 -1.31 0.90
CA TYR A 337 27.27 -2.69 0.41
C TYR A 337 28.55 -3.44 0.78
N ALA A 338 29.70 -2.81 0.60
CA ALA A 338 31.00 -3.37 1.02
C ALA A 338 31.06 -3.66 2.54
N LEU A 339 30.35 -2.87 3.35
CA LEU A 339 30.23 -3.08 4.80
C LEU A 339 29.28 -4.21 5.17
N VAL A 340 28.19 -4.41 4.46
CA VAL A 340 27.07 -5.28 4.89
C VAL A 340 27.14 -6.67 4.26
N LYS A 341 27.62 -6.79 3.03
CA LYS A 341 27.73 -8.06 2.30
C LYS A 341 28.41 -9.19 3.11
N PRO A 342 29.59 -8.96 3.75
CA PRO A 342 30.22 -10.00 4.55
C PRO A 342 29.40 -10.43 5.76
N LEU A 343 28.66 -9.50 6.40
CA LEU A 343 27.76 -9.82 7.52
C LEU A 343 26.61 -10.73 7.09
N TYR A 344 26.04 -10.43 5.92
CA TYR A 344 25.00 -11.26 5.31
C TYR A 344 25.54 -12.65 4.95
N SER A 345 26.68 -12.73 4.27
CA SER A 345 27.32 -14.00 3.85
C SER A 345 27.66 -14.92 5.04
N LEU A 346 27.93 -14.37 6.21
CA LEU A 346 28.19 -15.11 7.46
C LEU A 346 26.95 -15.43 8.29
N GLY A 347 25.75 -15.03 7.82
CA GLY A 347 24.51 -15.19 8.58
C GLY A 347 24.39 -14.29 9.81
N LEU A 348 25.26 -13.28 9.96
CA LEU A 348 25.22 -12.30 11.05
C LEU A 348 24.10 -11.29 10.86
N MET A 349 23.69 -11.04 9.61
CA MET A 349 22.56 -10.21 9.23
C MET A 349 21.62 -11.04 8.33
N LYS A 350 20.32 -10.97 8.61
CA LYS A 350 19.30 -11.64 7.82
C LYS A 350 18.99 -10.85 6.55
N GLU A 351 18.53 -11.52 5.48
CA GLU A 351 18.11 -10.87 4.24
C GLU A 351 17.12 -9.72 4.47
N ARG A 352 16.14 -9.96 5.32
CA ARG A 352 15.11 -8.95 5.64
C ARG A 352 15.66 -7.74 6.42
N GLU A 353 16.68 -7.94 7.26
CA GLU A 353 17.41 -6.85 7.94
C GLU A 353 18.21 -6.02 6.94
N TYR A 354 18.78 -6.67 5.92
CA TYR A 354 19.48 -6.01 4.82
C TYR A 354 18.55 -5.12 3.99
N GLU A 355 17.37 -5.60 3.64
CA GLU A 355 16.35 -4.83 2.91
C GLU A 355 15.87 -3.61 3.71
N ILE A 356 15.59 -3.79 5.01
CA ILE A 356 15.19 -2.69 5.89
C ILE A 356 16.31 -1.64 6.01
N LEU A 357 17.57 -2.06 6.06
CA LEU A 357 18.71 -1.14 6.06
C LEU A 357 18.78 -0.32 4.77
N ALA A 358 18.52 -0.93 3.60
CA ALA A 358 18.49 -0.21 2.32
C ALA A 358 17.43 0.91 2.34
N HIS A 359 16.25 0.62 2.85
CA HIS A 359 15.20 1.63 3.04
C HIS A 359 15.60 2.71 4.06
N ALA A 360 16.28 2.34 5.16
CA ALA A 360 16.73 3.29 6.18
C ALA A 360 17.75 4.28 5.61
N ILE A 361 18.69 3.82 4.79
CA ILE A 361 19.70 4.67 4.14
C ILE A 361 19.02 5.68 3.20
N LYS A 362 18.10 5.22 2.37
CA LYS A 362 17.33 6.10 1.48
C LYS A 362 16.57 7.17 2.23
N GLN A 363 15.90 6.79 3.31
CA GLN A 363 15.15 7.72 4.16
C GLN A 363 16.07 8.81 4.76
N VAL A 364 17.19 8.41 5.34
CA VAL A 364 18.13 9.34 6.00
C VAL A 364 18.76 10.29 4.99
N SER A 365 19.10 9.83 3.78
CA SER A 365 19.71 10.67 2.72
C SER A 365 18.81 11.85 2.28
N GLY A 366 17.49 11.75 2.45
CA GLY A 366 16.53 12.80 2.11
C GLY A 366 16.10 13.72 3.26
N MET A 367 16.64 13.50 4.47
CA MET A 367 16.14 14.20 5.66
C MET A 367 16.89 15.48 6.01
N PRO A 368 16.18 16.56 6.40
CA PRO A 368 16.82 17.75 6.91
C PRO A 368 17.46 17.49 8.29
N PRO A 369 18.62 18.08 8.59
CA PRO A 369 19.41 17.77 9.80
C PRO A 369 18.77 18.19 11.13
N THR A 370 17.71 19.01 11.11
CA THR A 370 17.07 19.62 12.29
C THR A 370 15.72 18.98 12.66
N THR A 371 15.41 17.79 12.16
CA THR A 371 14.09 17.19 12.38
C THR A 371 13.94 16.70 13.82
N ASN A 372 12.85 17.07 14.49
CA ASN A 372 12.48 16.53 15.79
C ASN A 372 12.28 15.03 15.69
N LEU A 373 12.87 14.25 16.60
CA LEU A 373 12.85 12.77 16.53
C LEU A 373 11.44 12.17 16.58
N HIS A 374 10.50 12.77 17.29
CA HIS A 374 9.11 12.31 17.29
C HIS A 374 8.45 12.56 15.94
N ASN A 375 8.62 13.76 15.39
CA ASN A 375 8.08 14.08 14.06
C ASN A 375 8.70 13.16 13.00
N LEU A 376 10.01 12.94 13.08
CA LEU A 376 10.72 12.03 12.20
C LEU A 376 10.16 10.60 12.27
N PHE A 377 9.95 10.08 13.48
CA PHE A 377 9.38 8.75 13.68
C PHE A 377 8.00 8.63 13.00
N TYR A 378 7.10 9.58 13.24
CA TYR A 378 5.76 9.54 12.65
C TYR A 378 5.78 9.76 11.14
N MET A 379 6.64 10.62 10.61
CA MET A 379 6.81 10.76 9.16
C MET A 379 7.18 9.43 8.48
N ILE A 380 8.11 8.67 9.09
CA ILE A 380 8.51 7.37 8.57
C ILE A 380 7.36 6.35 8.67
N ILE A 381 6.61 6.35 9.78
CA ILE A 381 5.49 5.43 9.98
C ILE A 381 4.33 5.72 9.02
N ASP A 382 4.06 6.99 8.72
CA ASP A 382 2.95 7.39 7.85
C ASP A 382 3.24 7.16 6.36
N GLU A 383 4.51 6.98 5.99
CA GLU A 383 4.87 6.72 4.60
C GLU A 383 4.40 5.32 4.15
N ASP A 384 3.73 5.25 3.00
CA ASP A 384 3.34 3.99 2.39
C ASP A 384 4.54 3.32 1.73
N ASN A 385 5.19 2.42 2.48
CA ASN A 385 6.30 1.63 1.97
C ASN A 385 5.78 0.28 1.47
N PRO A 386 5.86 0.01 0.15
CA PRO A 386 5.27 -1.21 -0.44
C PRO A 386 5.94 -2.50 0.00
N HIS A 387 7.17 -2.43 0.47
CA HIS A 387 7.97 -3.61 0.79
C HIS A 387 7.99 -3.97 2.28
N LEU A 388 7.39 -3.15 3.15
CA LEU A 388 7.48 -3.32 4.59
C LEU A 388 6.11 -3.54 5.25
N SER A 389 6.02 -4.59 6.07
CA SER A 389 4.91 -4.75 7.02
C SER A 389 4.96 -3.67 8.11
N HIS A 390 3.88 -3.47 8.87
CA HIS A 390 3.85 -2.54 9.99
C HIS A 390 4.98 -2.76 11.00
N ARG A 391 5.29 -4.02 11.29
CA ARG A 391 6.41 -4.38 12.18
C ARG A 391 7.74 -3.96 11.61
N GLU A 392 7.99 -4.22 10.34
CA GLU A 392 9.24 -3.88 9.67
C GLU A 392 9.39 -2.36 9.49
N GLN A 393 8.30 -1.64 9.27
CA GLN A 393 8.31 -0.19 9.22
C GLN A 393 8.63 0.42 10.61
N LEU A 394 8.15 -0.21 11.69
CA LEU A 394 8.56 0.14 13.05
C LEU A 394 10.05 -0.16 13.28
N ILE A 395 10.56 -1.31 12.83
CA ILE A 395 11.99 -1.64 12.91
C ILE A 395 12.82 -0.58 12.17
N LEU A 396 12.43 -0.21 10.95
CA LEU A 396 13.07 0.84 10.17
C LEU A 396 13.10 2.17 10.93
N ALA A 397 11.94 2.66 11.38
CA ALA A 397 11.83 3.93 12.09
C ALA A 397 12.66 3.94 13.38
N LEU A 398 12.54 2.88 14.18
CA LEU A 398 13.28 2.74 15.45
C LEU A 398 14.79 2.62 15.24
N SER A 399 15.24 1.99 14.15
CA SER A 399 16.66 1.94 13.80
C SER A 399 17.22 3.33 13.49
N ILE A 400 16.49 4.14 12.71
CA ILE A 400 16.87 5.53 12.42
C ILE A 400 16.88 6.37 13.70
N ILE A 401 15.83 6.28 14.54
CA ILE A 401 15.79 7.01 15.81
C ILE A 401 16.92 6.61 16.75
N ARG A 402 17.28 5.32 16.76
CA ARG A 402 18.35 4.80 17.63
C ARG A 402 19.71 5.38 17.26
N THR A 403 20.02 5.64 16.00
CA THR A 403 21.28 6.30 15.60
C THR A 403 21.41 7.70 16.20
N LYS A 404 20.32 8.37 16.47
CA LYS A 404 20.29 9.73 17.04
C LYS A 404 20.15 9.69 18.57
N LYS A 405 19.26 8.86 19.13
CA LYS A 405 19.01 8.79 20.58
C LYS A 405 18.45 7.42 21.01
N ALA A 406 19.30 6.56 21.54
CA ALA A 406 18.94 5.20 21.94
C ALA A 406 17.80 5.15 23.00
N LYS A 407 17.79 6.07 23.99
CA LYS A 407 16.74 6.15 25.00
C LYS A 407 15.36 6.39 24.39
N THR A 408 15.24 7.27 23.38
CA THR A 408 13.99 7.55 22.68
C THR A 408 13.53 6.32 21.88
N ALA A 409 14.44 5.62 21.20
CA ALA A 409 14.10 4.39 20.48
C ALA A 409 13.58 3.30 21.42
N ASN A 410 14.21 3.12 22.59
CA ASN A 410 13.75 2.14 23.60
C ASN A 410 12.37 2.49 24.16
N TRP A 411 12.09 3.77 24.43
CA TRP A 411 10.77 4.22 24.87
C TRP A 411 9.70 3.98 23.80
N LEU A 412 9.97 4.31 22.56
CA LEU A 412 9.07 4.04 21.43
C LEU A 412 8.88 2.52 21.23
N PHE A 413 9.94 1.71 21.33
CA PHE A 413 9.82 0.26 21.25
C PHE A 413 8.83 -0.30 22.27
N ALA A 414 8.91 0.16 23.51
CA ALA A 414 8.00 -0.28 24.57
C ALA A 414 6.53 0.13 24.30
N ARG A 415 6.30 1.31 23.68
CA ARG A 415 4.98 1.78 23.31
C ARG A 415 4.29 0.91 22.24
N TYR A 416 5.06 0.27 21.38
CA TYR A 416 4.57 -0.58 20.29
C TYR A 416 4.76 -2.08 20.55
N ASN A 417 4.83 -2.51 21.82
CA ASN A 417 5.06 -3.89 22.23
C ASN A 417 4.00 -4.88 21.75
N SER A 418 2.77 -4.43 21.44
CA SER A 418 1.71 -5.27 20.84
C SER A 418 1.99 -5.68 19.39
N ILE A 419 2.86 -4.96 18.67
CA ILE A 419 3.30 -5.28 17.30
C ILE A 419 4.72 -5.85 17.31
N MET A 420 5.57 -5.31 18.20
CA MET A 420 6.99 -5.65 18.28
C MET A 420 7.22 -6.91 19.12
N GLN A 421 8.15 -7.73 18.69
CA GLN A 421 8.59 -8.92 19.43
C GLN A 421 9.98 -8.66 20.05
N PRO A 422 10.33 -9.31 21.19
CA PRO A 422 11.62 -9.11 21.86
C PRO A 422 12.83 -9.24 20.94
N GLN A 423 12.81 -10.21 20.01
CA GLN A 423 13.89 -10.42 19.04
C GLN A 423 14.07 -9.26 18.06
N ASN A 424 13.03 -8.43 17.83
CA ASN A 424 13.15 -7.28 16.95
C ASN A 424 14.09 -6.20 17.51
N ARG A 425 14.33 -6.19 18.82
CA ARG A 425 15.30 -5.28 19.45
C ARG A 425 16.70 -5.50 18.86
N ARG A 426 17.11 -6.76 18.70
CA ARG A 426 18.43 -7.09 18.12
C ARG A 426 18.52 -6.70 16.66
N SER A 427 17.46 -6.86 15.88
CA SER A 427 17.40 -6.38 14.48
C SER A 427 17.55 -4.85 14.40
N ILE A 428 16.86 -4.10 15.27
CA ILE A 428 16.98 -2.64 15.36
C ILE A 428 18.42 -2.23 15.69
N GLU A 429 19.07 -2.91 16.64
CA GLU A 429 20.46 -2.63 17.03
C GLU A 429 21.43 -2.86 15.90
N LYS A 430 21.33 -3.99 15.19
CA LYS A 430 22.16 -4.31 14.03
C LYS A 430 22.01 -3.31 12.89
N ILE A 431 20.75 -2.99 12.52
CA ILE A 431 20.47 -2.04 11.45
C ILE A 431 20.95 -0.64 11.83
N ALA A 432 20.72 -0.19 13.07
CA ALA A 432 21.18 1.11 13.55
C ALA A 432 22.73 1.21 13.57
N ALA A 433 23.42 0.14 13.96
CA ALA A 433 24.88 0.10 13.96
C ALA A 433 25.47 0.21 12.53
N CYS A 434 24.90 -0.56 11.59
CA CYS A 434 25.30 -0.46 10.18
C CYS A 434 24.99 0.91 9.58
N LEU A 435 23.81 1.48 9.91
CA LEU A 435 23.39 2.81 9.43
C LEU A 435 24.33 3.90 9.97
N SER A 436 24.64 3.90 11.26
CA SER A 436 25.57 4.87 11.87
C SER A 436 26.96 4.82 11.23
N LEU A 437 27.47 3.62 10.98
CA LEU A 437 28.77 3.46 10.34
C LEU A 437 28.74 3.92 8.88
N SER A 438 27.64 3.63 8.15
CA SER A 438 27.44 4.12 6.77
C SER A 438 27.40 5.64 6.70
N GLU A 439 26.66 6.31 7.59
CA GLU A 439 26.60 7.78 7.66
C GLU A 439 28.01 8.41 7.88
N ILE A 440 28.81 7.78 8.73
CA ILE A 440 30.18 8.28 8.99
C ILE A 440 31.04 8.09 7.77
N VAL A 441 31.02 6.92 7.14
CA VAL A 441 31.81 6.62 5.93
C VAL A 441 31.48 7.58 4.79
N GLU A 442 30.19 7.90 4.60
CA GLU A 442 29.74 8.88 3.62
C GLU A 442 30.27 10.29 3.93
N ARG A 443 30.15 10.74 5.19
CA ARG A 443 30.62 12.08 5.61
C ARG A 443 32.12 12.27 5.43
N ILE A 444 32.93 11.26 5.77
CA ILE A 444 34.40 11.33 5.64
C ILE A 444 34.91 11.05 4.22
N LYS A 445 33.96 10.73 3.28
CA LYS A 445 34.28 10.34 1.90
C LYS A 445 35.39 9.26 1.82
N SER A 446 35.39 8.36 2.79
CA SER A 446 36.33 7.24 2.89
C SER A 446 35.69 5.96 2.36
N LYS A 447 36.51 5.03 1.89
CA LYS A 447 36.02 3.67 1.59
C LYS A 447 36.30 2.79 2.80
N VAL A 448 35.39 1.86 3.07
CA VAL A 448 35.54 0.83 4.11
C VAL A 448 35.53 -0.53 3.44
N ARG A 449 36.40 -1.41 3.88
CA ARG A 449 36.39 -2.83 3.53
C ARG A 449 36.63 -3.69 4.76
N PHE A 450 36.16 -4.91 4.73
CA PHE A 450 36.54 -5.90 5.72
C PHE A 450 37.95 -6.44 5.38
N ALA A 451 38.88 -6.28 6.30
CA ALA A 451 40.17 -6.97 6.22
C ALA A 451 40.01 -8.43 6.67
N LYS A 452 39.12 -8.66 7.66
CA LYS A 452 38.74 -9.99 8.13
C LYS A 452 37.30 -9.92 8.64
N CYS A 453 36.48 -10.89 8.27
CA CYS A 453 35.15 -11.01 8.82
C CYS A 453 34.86 -12.49 9.10
N SER A 454 34.62 -12.82 10.36
CA SER A 454 34.28 -14.16 10.83
C SER A 454 33.29 -14.04 11.99
N GLN A 455 32.73 -15.15 12.43
CA GLN A 455 31.88 -15.21 13.63
C GLN A 455 32.63 -14.91 14.94
N LYS A 456 33.99 -14.88 14.91
CA LYS A 456 34.82 -14.65 16.10
C LYS A 456 35.42 -13.26 16.14
N GLU A 457 35.61 -12.62 14.99
CA GLU A 457 36.32 -11.35 14.89
C GLU A 457 35.94 -10.61 13.60
N ILE A 458 35.82 -9.30 13.70
CA ILE A 458 35.63 -8.38 12.57
C ILE A 458 36.76 -7.36 12.57
N VAL A 459 37.47 -7.26 11.46
CA VAL A 459 38.54 -6.27 11.23
C VAL A 459 38.15 -5.38 10.06
N LEU A 460 37.95 -4.08 10.31
CA LEU A 460 37.60 -3.09 9.32
C LEU A 460 38.86 -2.30 8.89
N THR A 461 39.03 -2.05 7.60
CA THR A 461 40.05 -1.13 7.09
C THR A 461 39.37 0.09 6.48
N PHE A 462 39.61 1.26 7.06
CA PHE A 462 39.23 2.54 6.50
C PHE A 462 40.31 3.03 5.54
N ILE A 463 39.91 3.31 4.29
CA ILE A 463 40.82 3.83 3.26
C ILE A 463 40.60 5.34 3.18
N ARG A 464 41.57 6.12 3.71
CA ARG A 464 41.51 7.57 3.77
C ARG A 464 42.03 8.20 2.50
N ALA A 465 41.32 9.19 1.96
CA ALA A 465 41.89 10.10 0.95
C ALA A 465 42.90 11.06 1.61
N LYS A 466 44.03 11.37 0.92
CA LYS A 466 45.00 12.38 1.38
C LYS A 466 44.25 13.68 1.65
N ASN A 467 44.40 14.27 2.80
CA ASN A 467 43.82 15.58 3.23
C ASN A 467 42.43 15.61 3.83
N ASN A 468 41.72 14.52 4.10
CA ASN A 468 40.44 14.56 4.80
C ASN A 468 40.65 14.43 6.32
N ALA A 469 39.92 15.22 7.11
CA ALA A 469 39.83 15.01 8.55
C ALA A 469 39.26 13.61 8.85
N PHE A 470 39.86 12.91 9.80
CA PHE A 470 39.43 11.57 10.18
C PHE A 470 38.93 11.59 11.63
N PRO A 471 37.60 11.66 11.85
CA PRO A 471 37.02 11.86 13.19
C PRO A 471 37.07 10.54 13.98
N LEU A 472 38.21 10.25 14.61
CA LEU A 472 38.47 9.03 15.37
C LEU A 472 37.38 8.76 16.41
N THR A 473 36.99 9.75 17.19
CA THR A 473 35.98 9.63 18.26
C THR A 473 34.59 9.20 17.74
N LEU A 474 34.18 9.67 16.57
CA LEU A 474 32.91 9.27 15.95
C LEU A 474 32.97 7.82 15.45
N ILE A 475 34.10 7.42 14.86
CA ILE A 475 34.32 6.06 14.38
C ILE A 475 34.36 5.08 15.56
N GLU A 476 35.09 5.39 16.61
CA GLU A 476 35.18 4.56 17.82
C GLU A 476 33.82 4.39 18.48
N SER A 477 33.01 5.45 18.58
CA SER A 477 31.66 5.38 19.09
C SER A 477 30.77 4.48 18.22
N ALA A 478 30.84 4.60 16.90
CA ALA A 478 30.07 3.74 16.00
C ALA A 478 30.52 2.28 16.05
N LEU A 479 31.83 2.02 16.14
CA LEU A 479 32.37 0.67 16.28
C LEU A 479 32.02 0.02 17.61
N LYS A 480 31.91 0.80 18.68
CA LYS A 480 31.38 0.31 19.97
C LYS A 480 29.93 -0.19 19.82
N ASN A 481 29.07 0.62 19.23
CA ASN A 481 27.68 0.22 18.96
C ASN A 481 27.62 -1.01 18.04
N PHE A 482 28.49 -1.08 17.06
CA PHE A 482 28.57 -2.22 16.15
C PHE A 482 29.00 -3.50 16.86
N LYS A 483 30.04 -3.44 17.72
CA LYS A 483 30.47 -4.55 18.56
C LYS A 483 29.33 -5.06 19.47
N GLU A 484 28.63 -4.15 20.12
CA GLU A 484 27.50 -4.51 20.99
C GLU A 484 26.34 -5.15 20.22
N ALA A 485 25.99 -4.64 19.02
CA ALA A 485 24.90 -5.14 18.21
C ALA A 485 25.13 -6.55 17.66
N PHE A 486 26.37 -6.85 17.26
CA PHE A 486 26.74 -8.15 16.68
C PHE A 486 27.30 -9.15 17.69
N ASP A 487 27.68 -8.68 18.90
CA ASP A 487 28.32 -9.46 19.94
C ASP A 487 29.63 -10.13 19.47
N ILE A 488 30.40 -9.39 18.69
CA ILE A 488 31.67 -9.83 18.09
C ILE A 488 32.72 -8.76 18.30
N PRO A 489 33.98 -9.12 18.69
CA PRO A 489 35.08 -8.19 18.75
C PRO A 489 35.31 -7.48 17.40
N VAL A 490 35.37 -6.16 17.41
CA VAL A 490 35.62 -5.33 16.23
C VAL A 490 36.88 -4.51 16.44
N THR A 491 37.81 -4.65 15.51
CA THR A 491 39.03 -3.82 15.44
C THR A 491 39.06 -3.08 14.11
N TYR A 492 39.86 -2.03 14.02
CA TYR A 492 40.01 -1.29 12.78
C TYR A 492 41.45 -0.84 12.51
N SER A 493 41.72 -0.64 11.24
CA SER A 493 42.97 -0.03 10.76
C SER A 493 42.64 1.10 9.79
N VAL A 494 43.56 2.06 9.66
CA VAL A 494 43.46 3.16 8.70
C VAL A 494 44.60 3.04 7.71
N SER A 495 44.28 2.91 6.43
CA SER A 495 45.28 2.93 5.35
C SER A 495 45.16 4.19 4.50
N HIS A 496 46.27 4.67 3.98
CA HIS A 496 46.30 5.76 3.02
C HIS A 496 46.30 5.22 1.59
N THR A 497 45.52 5.78 0.69
CA THR A 497 45.54 5.40 -0.72
C THR A 497 46.84 5.96 -1.34
N PRO A 498 47.77 5.13 -1.91
CA PRO A 498 48.80 5.62 -2.79
C PRO A 498 48.15 6.20 -4.04
N SER A 499 48.57 7.36 -4.50
CA SER A 499 47.92 8.17 -5.56
C SER A 499 47.83 7.51 -6.96
N ARG A 500 48.10 6.21 -7.12
CA ARG A 500 48.21 5.53 -8.44
C ARG A 500 47.60 4.13 -8.58
N VAL A 501 46.84 3.60 -7.61
CA VAL A 501 46.30 2.21 -7.71
C VAL A 501 44.79 2.12 -8.01
N LEU A 502 44.12 3.23 -8.26
CA LEU A 502 42.67 3.22 -8.55
C LEU A 502 42.32 2.99 -10.03
N ALA A 503 43.28 2.71 -10.91
CA ALA A 503 43.02 2.58 -12.35
C ALA A 503 43.12 1.17 -12.96
N LYS A 504 43.39 0.13 -12.16
CA LYS A 504 43.53 -1.23 -12.73
C LYS A 504 43.06 -2.32 -11.75
N GLN A 505 41.78 -2.36 -11.46
CA GLN A 505 41.10 -3.58 -10.98
C GLN A 505 39.57 -3.49 -11.27
N GLN A 506 39.25 -3.14 -12.49
CA GLN A 506 38.10 -3.69 -13.19
C GLN A 506 38.64 -4.73 -14.13
N ILE A 507 37.95 -5.84 -14.20
CA ILE A 507 38.18 -7.03 -15.02
C ILE A 507 39.03 -8.11 -14.31
N VAL A 508 38.41 -9.02 -13.63
CA VAL A 508 38.41 -10.45 -13.90
C VAL A 508 37.12 -11.03 -13.33
N ASP A 509 36.34 -11.49 -14.26
CA ASP A 509 35.15 -12.33 -14.18
C ASP A 509 35.46 -13.70 -13.55
N GLU A 510 34.53 -14.25 -12.86
CA GLU A 510 33.71 -15.41 -13.30
C GLU A 510 32.57 -15.62 -12.35
#